data_9243418c3099bbfe03bdce3c48f24a56
#
_entry.id   9243418c3099bbfe03bdce3c48f24a56
#
_cell.length_a   1.000
_cell.length_b   1.000
_cell.length_c   1.000
_cell.angle_alpha   90.00
_cell.angle_beta   90.00
_cell.angle_gamma   90.00
#
_symmetry.space_group_name_H-M   'P 1'
#
loop_
_entity.id
_entity.type
_entity.pdbx_description
1 polymer ?
#
loop_
_entity_poly.entity_id
_entity_poly.type
_entity_poly.pdbx_seq_one_letter_code
_entity_poly.pdbx_strand_id
1 'polypeptide(L)'
;MKKLSIVFAVFLISIQSAFGLFYDFEKASQADDWKIFAGKGYIEKGKYIIEKTDATDAIAVVGDMTWTDCVVTCKATMLEGSADNIGLVWRLADGKMFYVISVRMDQRVGYCGCINGAWMNGGAPINPIDFKTKIGVEYKFKLVIQGKKFQFFLDGEDMGVWEDNQLATGMVGVRVWNAKMAVDDFDINGPGIKPSAVDSKDKLAVAWGNIKM
;
A
#
# COMPACT_ATOMS: atom_id res chain seq x y z
N MET A 1 21.95 -5.42 54.79
CA MET A 1 21.13 -4.66 53.84
C MET A 1 21.84 -4.71 52.48
N LYS A 2 21.32 -5.57 51.52
CA LYS A 2 21.92 -5.68 50.18
C LYS A 2 21.26 -4.65 49.28
N LYS A 3 22.07 -3.74 48.73
CA LYS A 3 21.60 -2.77 47.72
C LYS A 3 21.40 -3.49 46.39
N LEU A 4 20.16 -3.50 45.93
CA LEU A 4 19.76 -4.02 44.60
C LEU A 4 19.99 -2.90 43.59
N SER A 5 21.05 -3.03 42.77
CA SER A 5 21.30 -2.11 41.66
C SER A 5 20.46 -2.55 40.47
N ILE A 6 19.44 -1.78 40.16
CA ILE A 6 18.62 -1.97 38.93
C ILE A 6 19.42 -1.31 37.81
N VAL A 7 19.95 -2.14 36.90
CA VAL A 7 20.55 -1.67 35.65
C VAL A 7 19.41 -1.47 34.64
N PHE A 8 19.12 -0.21 34.35
CA PHE A 8 18.22 0.17 33.28
C PHE A 8 18.98 -0.02 31.95
N ALA A 9 18.67 -1.08 31.24
CA ALA A 9 19.12 -1.25 29.86
C ALA A 9 18.29 -0.30 28.96
N VAL A 10 18.87 0.83 28.62
CA VAL A 10 18.29 1.72 27.59
C VAL A 10 18.49 1.04 26.25
N PHE A 11 17.41 0.45 25.72
CA PHE A 11 17.37 0.00 24.34
C PHE A 11 17.32 1.24 23.44
N LEU A 12 18.48 1.64 22.93
CA LEU A 12 18.59 2.60 21.84
C LEU A 12 17.99 1.94 20.59
N ILE A 13 16.69 2.16 20.36
CA ILE A 13 16.08 1.90 19.06
C ILE A 13 16.70 2.93 18.12
N SER A 14 17.69 2.53 17.34
CA SER A 14 18.16 3.30 16.20
C SER A 14 16.98 3.43 15.24
N ILE A 15 16.32 4.58 15.22
CA ILE A 15 15.42 4.99 14.16
C ILE A 15 16.32 5.17 12.93
N GLN A 16 16.60 4.11 12.23
CA GLN A 16 17.03 4.21 10.85
C GLN A 16 15.81 4.73 10.10
N SER A 17 15.84 6.01 9.76
CA SER A 17 14.98 6.55 8.71
C SER A 17 15.40 5.83 7.42
N ALA A 18 14.88 4.65 7.21
CA ALA A 18 14.96 3.97 5.93
C ALA A 18 14.11 4.82 4.98
N PHE A 19 14.78 5.60 4.15
CA PHE A 19 14.12 6.24 3.02
C PHE A 19 13.63 5.12 2.12
N GLY A 20 12.32 4.92 2.10
CA GLY A 20 11.66 3.99 1.21
C GLY A 20 11.44 4.58 -0.18
N LEU A 21 10.76 3.85 -1.01
CA LEU A 21 10.30 4.30 -2.31
C LEU A 21 9.04 5.15 -2.08
N PHE A 22 9.07 6.43 -2.48
CA PHE A 22 7.97 7.38 -2.24
C PHE A 22 7.50 8.07 -3.52
N TYR A 23 6.19 8.16 -3.69
CA TYR A 23 5.51 8.80 -4.80
C TYR A 23 4.50 9.82 -4.26
N ASP A 24 4.77 11.11 -4.50
CA ASP A 24 3.84 12.23 -4.24
C ASP A 24 3.00 12.59 -5.48
N PHE A 25 3.27 11.93 -6.61
CA PHE A 25 2.62 12.10 -7.90
C PHE A 25 2.58 13.53 -8.46
N GLU A 26 3.44 14.40 -7.95
CA GLU A 26 3.57 15.78 -8.45
C GLU A 26 4.24 15.86 -9.84
N LYS A 27 4.97 14.80 -10.23
CA LYS A 27 5.64 14.71 -11.53
C LYS A 27 4.99 13.59 -12.36
N ALA A 28 4.56 13.91 -13.58
CA ALA A 28 3.93 12.94 -14.49
C ALA A 28 4.84 11.71 -14.77
N SER A 29 6.17 11.89 -14.75
CA SER A 29 7.13 10.80 -14.95
C SER A 29 7.11 9.73 -13.84
N GLN A 30 6.54 10.01 -12.69
CA GLN A 30 6.37 9.00 -11.63
C GLN A 30 5.42 7.87 -12.05
N ALA A 31 4.56 8.10 -13.05
CA ALA A 31 3.72 7.05 -13.61
C ALA A 31 4.52 6.00 -14.40
N ASP A 32 5.70 6.35 -14.91
CA ASP A 32 6.53 5.47 -15.73
C ASP A 32 7.12 4.29 -14.92
N ASP A 33 7.23 4.44 -13.59
CA ASP A 33 7.68 3.40 -12.69
C ASP A 33 6.58 2.32 -12.44
N TRP A 34 5.34 2.62 -12.77
CA TRP A 34 4.20 1.77 -12.48
C TRP A 34 3.88 0.83 -13.63
N LYS A 35 3.86 -0.47 -13.34
CA LYS A 35 3.48 -1.50 -14.29
C LYS A 35 2.00 -1.78 -14.21
N ILE A 36 1.29 -1.61 -15.33
CA ILE A 36 -0.14 -1.88 -15.45
C ILE A 36 -0.34 -3.35 -15.87
N PHE A 37 -1.09 -4.11 -15.09
CA PHE A 37 -1.50 -5.49 -15.40
C PHE A 37 -2.93 -5.57 -15.94
N ALA A 38 -3.78 -4.63 -15.54
CA ALA A 38 -5.14 -4.50 -16.05
C ALA A 38 -5.60 -3.05 -15.90
N GLY A 39 -6.56 -2.63 -16.71
CA GLY A 39 -7.15 -1.28 -16.66
C GLY A 39 -6.22 -0.20 -17.15
N LYS A 40 -6.33 0.99 -16.55
CA LYS A 40 -5.58 2.18 -16.90
C LYS A 40 -5.09 2.90 -15.65
N GLY A 41 -3.82 3.36 -15.67
CA GLY A 41 -3.20 4.17 -14.63
C GLY A 41 -2.57 5.42 -15.22
N TYR A 42 -2.73 6.58 -14.58
CA TYR A 42 -2.17 7.85 -15.02
C TYR A 42 -2.12 8.85 -13.87
N ILE A 43 -1.35 9.92 -14.01
CA ILE A 43 -1.33 11.01 -13.02
C ILE A 43 -2.26 12.14 -13.50
N GLU A 44 -3.12 12.58 -12.59
CA GLU A 44 -4.00 13.73 -12.76
C GLU A 44 -4.07 14.55 -11.47
N LYS A 45 -3.78 15.86 -11.56
CA LYS A 45 -3.85 16.81 -10.44
C LYS A 45 -3.07 16.37 -9.20
N GLY A 46 -1.83 15.89 -9.41
CA GLY A 46 -0.96 15.44 -8.32
C GLY A 46 -1.38 14.13 -7.65
N LYS A 47 -2.22 13.33 -8.30
CA LYS A 47 -2.65 12.02 -7.80
C LYS A 47 -2.52 10.95 -8.88
N TYR A 48 -2.19 9.72 -8.48
CA TYR A 48 -2.24 8.57 -9.37
C TYR A 48 -3.67 8.06 -9.45
N ILE A 49 -4.22 8.09 -10.66
CA ILE A 49 -5.56 7.59 -10.93
C ILE A 49 -5.46 6.20 -11.49
N ILE A 50 -6.23 5.27 -10.91
CA ILE A 50 -6.40 3.93 -11.45
C ILE A 50 -7.89 3.68 -11.70
N GLU A 51 -8.21 3.20 -12.90
CA GLU A 51 -9.58 2.93 -13.32
C GLU A 51 -9.66 1.70 -14.21
N LYS A 52 -10.80 1.01 -14.16
CA LYS A 52 -11.11 -0.06 -15.11
C LYS A 52 -11.28 0.50 -16.51
N THR A 53 -11.04 -0.37 -17.49
CA THR A 53 -11.42 -0.14 -18.89
C THR A 53 -12.55 -1.11 -19.26
N ASP A 54 -12.32 -2.01 -20.21
CA ASP A 54 -13.31 -3.01 -20.63
C ASP A 54 -13.48 -4.17 -19.63
N ALA A 55 -12.43 -4.47 -18.86
CA ALA A 55 -12.47 -5.46 -17.79
C ALA A 55 -12.93 -4.80 -16.46
N THR A 56 -13.37 -5.64 -15.52
CA THR A 56 -13.79 -5.18 -14.19
C THR A 56 -12.62 -4.79 -13.29
N ASP A 57 -11.45 -5.39 -13.48
CA ASP A 57 -10.24 -5.13 -12.71
C ASP A 57 -9.37 -4.04 -13.33
N ALA A 58 -8.72 -3.26 -12.46
CA ALA A 58 -7.52 -2.50 -12.81
C ALA A 58 -6.46 -2.72 -11.73
N ILE A 59 -5.24 -3.05 -12.16
CA ILE A 59 -4.11 -3.38 -11.28
C ILE A 59 -2.88 -2.62 -11.77
N ALA A 60 -2.31 -1.82 -10.90
CA ALA A 60 -1.06 -1.10 -11.12
C ALA A 60 -0.11 -1.34 -9.96
N VAL A 61 1.13 -1.68 -10.25
CA VAL A 61 2.13 -2.04 -9.25
C VAL A 61 3.47 -1.42 -9.54
N VAL A 62 4.29 -1.35 -8.51
CA VAL A 62 5.67 -0.87 -8.53
C VAL A 62 6.56 -1.83 -7.76
N GLY A 63 7.85 -1.80 -8.04
CA GLY A 63 8.86 -2.53 -7.30
C GLY A 63 9.37 -3.78 -7.99
N ASP A 64 9.88 -4.71 -7.20
CA ASP A 64 10.62 -5.87 -7.65
C ASP A 64 9.96 -7.18 -7.17
N MET A 65 10.11 -8.22 -7.99
CA MET A 65 9.60 -9.56 -7.72
C MET A 65 10.23 -10.24 -6.50
N THR A 66 11.36 -9.71 -6.03
CA THR A 66 12.11 -10.25 -4.88
C THR A 66 11.71 -9.62 -3.54
N TRP A 67 10.85 -8.60 -3.55
CA TRP A 67 10.42 -7.96 -2.31
C TRP A 67 9.63 -8.91 -1.42
N THR A 68 9.96 -8.92 -0.15
CA THR A 68 9.36 -9.81 0.87
C THR A 68 8.52 -9.01 1.86
N ASP A 69 9.17 -8.57 2.93
CA ASP A 69 8.57 -7.82 4.02
C ASP A 69 8.62 -6.33 3.71
N CYS A 70 7.50 -5.65 3.91
CA CYS A 70 7.47 -4.20 3.76
C CYS A 70 6.28 -3.58 4.49
N VAL A 71 6.33 -2.28 4.64
CA VAL A 71 5.20 -1.45 5.05
C VAL A 71 4.83 -0.57 3.86
N VAL A 72 3.58 -0.62 3.46
CA VAL A 72 3.01 0.23 2.40
C VAL A 72 2.02 1.18 3.04
N THR A 73 2.16 2.48 2.75
CA THR A 73 1.17 3.49 3.15
C THR A 73 0.76 4.32 1.95
N CYS A 74 -0.48 4.78 1.94
CA CYS A 74 -0.95 5.76 0.96
C CYS A 74 -2.22 6.45 1.45
N LYS A 75 -2.60 7.52 0.76
CA LYS A 75 -3.95 8.07 0.78
C LYS A 75 -4.72 7.52 -0.40
N ALA A 76 -5.93 7.07 -0.19
CA ALA A 76 -6.77 6.46 -1.22
C ALA A 76 -8.19 7.05 -1.17
N THR A 77 -8.71 7.43 -2.33
CA THR A 77 -10.07 7.95 -2.47
C THR A 77 -10.78 7.15 -3.56
N MET A 78 -11.89 6.51 -3.23
CA MET A 78 -12.77 5.96 -4.24
C MET A 78 -13.52 7.09 -4.92
N LEU A 79 -13.31 7.27 -6.22
CA LEU A 79 -13.94 8.34 -7.00
C LEU A 79 -15.28 7.92 -7.59
N GLU A 80 -15.35 6.65 -8.02
CA GLU A 80 -16.53 6.04 -8.65
C GLU A 80 -16.62 4.56 -8.26
N GLY A 81 -17.85 4.04 -8.16
CA GLY A 81 -18.14 2.64 -7.86
C GLY A 81 -19.49 2.51 -7.16
N SER A 82 -20.11 1.34 -7.23
CA SER A 82 -21.44 1.09 -6.63
C SER A 82 -21.48 -0.11 -5.69
N ALA A 83 -20.95 -1.26 -6.10
CA ALA A 83 -20.85 -2.47 -5.27
C ALA A 83 -19.38 -2.95 -5.15
N ASP A 84 -18.44 -2.05 -5.18
CA ASP A 84 -17.12 -2.23 -5.74
C ASP A 84 -16.07 -2.06 -4.68
N ASN A 85 -14.81 -2.29 -5.01
CA ASN A 85 -13.72 -2.17 -4.06
C ASN A 85 -12.50 -1.45 -4.63
N ILE A 86 -11.80 -0.80 -3.72
CA ILE A 86 -10.44 -0.29 -3.91
C ILE A 86 -9.52 -0.98 -2.93
N GLY A 87 -8.23 -1.07 -3.22
CA GLY A 87 -7.32 -1.70 -2.27
C GLY A 87 -5.86 -1.69 -2.65
N LEU A 88 -5.06 -2.24 -1.75
CA LEU A 88 -3.65 -2.48 -1.95
C LEU A 88 -3.44 -3.93 -2.42
N VAL A 89 -2.57 -4.13 -3.39
CA VAL A 89 -2.07 -5.45 -3.79
C VAL A 89 -0.64 -5.63 -3.31
N TRP A 90 -0.28 -6.86 -2.98
CA TRP A 90 1.08 -7.21 -2.60
C TRP A 90 1.43 -8.63 -3.04
N ARG A 91 2.75 -8.89 -3.07
CA ARG A 91 3.30 -10.15 -3.58
C ARG A 91 2.76 -10.50 -4.97
N LEU A 92 2.59 -9.47 -5.80
CA LEU A 92 2.15 -9.67 -7.16
C LEU A 92 3.32 -10.17 -8.00
N ALA A 93 3.18 -11.39 -8.50
CA ALA A 93 4.11 -12.01 -9.42
C ALA A 93 3.69 -11.75 -10.89
N ASP A 94 2.41 -11.94 -11.15
CA ASP A 94 1.76 -11.64 -12.42
C ASP A 94 0.29 -11.32 -12.17
N GLY A 95 -0.47 -11.02 -13.20
CA GLY A 95 -1.90 -10.71 -13.08
C GLY A 95 -2.79 -11.84 -12.56
N LYS A 96 -2.22 -13.01 -12.22
CA LYS A 96 -2.91 -14.20 -11.73
C LYS A 96 -2.41 -14.69 -10.37
N MET A 97 -1.39 -14.02 -9.80
CA MET A 97 -0.76 -14.42 -8.53
C MET A 97 -0.50 -13.18 -7.68
N PHE A 98 -1.39 -12.90 -6.73
CA PHE A 98 -1.29 -11.76 -5.82
C PHE A 98 -2.24 -11.89 -4.64
N TYR A 99 -1.98 -11.12 -3.59
CA TYR A 99 -2.94 -10.82 -2.53
C TYR A 99 -3.49 -9.41 -2.68
N VAL A 100 -4.67 -9.16 -2.14
CA VAL A 100 -5.32 -7.85 -2.11
C VAL A 100 -6.05 -7.62 -0.79
N ILE A 101 -5.86 -6.45 -0.18
CA ILE A 101 -6.81 -5.89 0.78
C ILE A 101 -7.89 -5.17 -0.02
N SER A 102 -9.14 -5.46 0.27
CA SER A 102 -10.29 -4.83 -0.36
C SER A 102 -11.06 -3.99 0.65
N VAL A 103 -11.17 -2.69 0.36
CA VAL A 103 -12.06 -1.76 1.06
C VAL A 103 -13.29 -1.59 0.17
N ARG A 104 -14.44 -2.05 0.63
CA ARG A 104 -15.62 -2.33 -0.20
C ARG A 104 -16.79 -1.40 0.12
N MET A 105 -17.59 -1.11 -0.90
CA MET A 105 -18.82 -0.34 -0.74
C MET A 105 -19.96 -1.11 -0.04
N ASP A 106 -19.86 -2.43 0.05
CA ASP A 106 -20.77 -3.24 0.87
C ASP A 106 -20.41 -3.22 2.37
N GLN A 107 -19.60 -2.23 2.76
CA GLN A 107 -19.23 -1.91 4.15
C GLN A 107 -18.33 -2.98 4.81
N ARG A 108 -17.47 -3.63 4.03
CA ARG A 108 -16.54 -4.66 4.50
C ARG A 108 -15.11 -4.36 4.08
N VAL A 109 -14.18 -4.64 4.98
CA VAL A 109 -12.73 -4.63 4.72
C VAL A 109 -12.19 -6.02 4.97
N GLY A 110 -11.35 -6.53 4.10
CA GLY A 110 -10.72 -7.83 4.30
C GLY A 110 -9.78 -8.19 3.17
N TYR A 111 -9.02 -9.26 3.37
CA TYR A 111 -8.09 -9.71 2.34
C TYR A 111 -8.71 -10.80 1.47
N CYS A 112 -8.18 -10.91 0.29
CA CYS A 112 -8.39 -12.01 -0.64
C CYS A 112 -7.11 -12.26 -1.43
N GLY A 113 -7.10 -13.26 -2.29
CA GLY A 113 -5.98 -13.52 -3.19
C GLY A 113 -6.46 -14.14 -4.50
N CYS A 114 -5.61 -14.01 -5.50
CA CYS A 114 -5.70 -14.76 -6.74
C CYS A 114 -4.46 -15.65 -6.84
N ILE A 115 -4.65 -16.96 -6.89
CA ILE A 115 -3.57 -17.95 -6.92
C ILE A 115 -3.75 -18.80 -8.18
N ASN A 116 -2.78 -18.75 -9.07
CA ASN A 116 -2.84 -19.43 -10.39
C ASN A 116 -4.12 -19.10 -11.18
N GLY A 117 -4.59 -17.85 -11.08
CA GLY A 117 -5.81 -17.39 -11.76
C GLY A 117 -7.12 -17.76 -11.07
N ALA A 118 -7.06 -18.48 -9.95
CA ALA A 118 -8.24 -18.82 -9.16
C ALA A 118 -8.37 -17.87 -7.94
N TRP A 119 -9.52 -17.25 -7.80
CA TRP A 119 -9.79 -16.38 -6.66
C TRP A 119 -10.04 -17.21 -5.38
N MET A 120 -9.30 -16.91 -4.33
CA MET A 120 -9.58 -17.43 -3.00
C MET A 120 -10.99 -17.02 -2.57
N ASN A 121 -11.70 -17.92 -1.91
CA ASN A 121 -13.08 -17.69 -1.44
C ASN A 121 -14.02 -17.08 -2.51
N GLY A 122 -13.81 -17.42 -3.80
CA GLY A 122 -14.59 -16.87 -4.91
C GLY A 122 -14.49 -15.34 -5.08
N GLY A 123 -13.42 -14.73 -4.59
CA GLY A 123 -13.19 -13.28 -4.63
C GLY A 123 -13.84 -12.50 -3.46
N ALA A 124 -14.56 -13.17 -2.58
CA ALA A 124 -15.08 -12.56 -1.36
C ALA A 124 -13.96 -12.37 -0.32
N PRO A 125 -14.01 -11.31 0.50
CA PRO A 125 -13.03 -11.11 1.57
C PRO A 125 -13.04 -12.26 2.56
N ILE A 126 -11.86 -12.66 3.01
CA ILE A 126 -11.67 -13.66 4.06
C ILE A 126 -11.63 -12.94 5.40
N ASN A 127 -12.45 -13.43 6.37
CA ASN A 127 -12.62 -12.83 7.69
C ASN A 127 -12.80 -11.30 7.61
N PRO A 128 -13.85 -10.82 6.94
CA PRO A 128 -14.07 -9.39 6.77
C PRO A 128 -14.44 -8.71 8.07
N ILE A 129 -14.08 -7.43 8.14
CA ILE A 129 -14.44 -6.52 9.24
C ILE A 129 -15.36 -5.45 8.67
N ASP A 130 -16.40 -5.11 9.43
CA ASP A 130 -17.34 -4.06 9.04
C ASP A 130 -16.68 -2.68 9.13
N PHE A 131 -16.79 -1.93 8.05
CA PHE A 131 -16.27 -0.56 7.99
C PHE A 131 -17.10 0.27 7.00
N LYS A 132 -17.56 1.44 7.42
CA LYS A 132 -18.42 2.31 6.60
C LYS A 132 -17.61 3.15 5.63
N THR A 133 -17.47 2.67 4.40
CA THR A 133 -16.82 3.41 3.32
C THR A 133 -17.78 4.39 2.63
N LYS A 134 -17.21 5.46 2.06
CA LYS A 134 -17.94 6.47 1.28
C LYS A 134 -17.13 6.89 0.06
N ILE A 135 -17.81 7.10 -1.07
CA ILE A 135 -17.23 7.69 -2.27
C ILE A 135 -16.82 9.13 -1.97
N GLY A 136 -15.69 9.55 -2.54
CA GLY A 136 -15.17 10.92 -2.41
C GLY A 136 -14.48 11.21 -1.07
N VAL A 137 -14.46 10.27 -0.14
CA VAL A 137 -13.73 10.40 1.12
C VAL A 137 -12.32 9.81 0.96
N GLU A 138 -11.32 10.57 1.36
CA GLU A 138 -9.93 10.14 1.40
C GLU A 138 -9.67 9.37 2.69
N TYR A 139 -9.08 8.19 2.56
CA TYR A 139 -8.69 7.30 3.65
C TYR A 139 -7.18 7.07 3.64
N LYS A 140 -6.57 6.97 4.81
CA LYS A 140 -5.17 6.58 4.97
C LYS A 140 -5.08 5.06 5.09
N PHE A 141 -4.44 4.43 4.12
CA PHE A 141 -4.16 3.00 4.12
C PHE A 141 -2.76 2.74 4.66
N LYS A 142 -2.62 1.73 5.50
CA LYS A 142 -1.33 1.19 5.90
C LYS A 142 -1.40 -0.33 5.95
N LEU A 143 -0.56 -0.98 5.17
CA LEU A 143 -0.40 -2.44 5.13
C LEU A 143 0.99 -2.80 5.63
N VAL A 144 1.06 -3.63 6.66
CA VAL A 144 2.30 -4.19 7.20
C VAL A 144 2.39 -5.64 6.77
N ILE A 145 3.45 -6.00 6.07
CA ILE A 145 3.72 -7.35 5.58
C ILE A 145 4.96 -7.86 6.30
N GLN A 146 4.82 -8.97 7.03
CA GLN A 146 5.92 -9.59 7.76
C GLN A 146 5.81 -11.12 7.69
N GLY A 147 6.69 -11.75 6.92
CA GLY A 147 6.62 -13.18 6.63
C GLY A 147 5.24 -13.54 6.08
N LYS A 148 4.54 -14.46 6.71
CA LYS A 148 3.19 -14.88 6.33
C LYS A 148 2.06 -14.00 6.87
N LYS A 149 2.36 -12.99 7.70
CA LYS A 149 1.37 -12.11 8.35
C LYS A 149 1.20 -10.82 7.59
N PHE A 150 -0.05 -10.39 7.48
CA PHE A 150 -0.43 -9.10 6.93
C PHE A 150 -1.36 -8.39 7.90
N GLN A 151 -1.05 -7.14 8.25
CA GLN A 151 -1.88 -6.31 9.12
C GLN A 151 -2.26 -5.04 8.36
N PHE A 152 -3.54 -4.72 8.36
CA PHE A 152 -4.04 -3.53 7.67
C PHE A 152 -4.65 -2.54 8.65
N PHE A 153 -4.34 -1.26 8.42
CA PHE A 153 -4.90 -0.15 9.16
C PHE A 153 -5.59 0.81 8.18
N LEU A 154 -6.73 1.30 8.58
CA LEU A 154 -7.52 2.28 7.86
C LEU A 154 -7.76 3.49 8.76
N ASP A 155 -7.25 4.67 8.35
CA ASP A 155 -7.23 5.90 9.18
C ASP A 155 -6.62 5.70 10.59
N GLY A 156 -5.68 4.74 10.70
CA GLY A 156 -5.04 4.37 11.95
C GLY A 156 -5.79 3.35 12.80
N GLU A 157 -7.01 2.99 12.44
CA GLU A 157 -7.77 1.91 13.06
C GLU A 157 -7.28 0.54 12.55
N ASP A 158 -7.03 -0.40 13.46
CA ASP A 158 -6.59 -1.75 13.13
C ASP A 158 -7.75 -2.57 12.53
N MET A 159 -7.66 -2.89 11.25
CA MET A 159 -8.64 -3.69 10.51
C MET A 159 -8.35 -5.20 10.56
N GLY A 160 -7.39 -5.63 11.39
CA GLY A 160 -7.10 -7.04 11.61
C GLY A 160 -5.80 -7.52 11.01
N VAL A 161 -5.49 -8.75 11.41
CA VAL A 161 -4.30 -9.50 10.98
C VAL A 161 -4.76 -10.78 10.30
N TRP A 162 -4.20 -11.06 9.15
CA TRP A 162 -4.41 -12.30 8.40
C TRP A 162 -3.08 -13.01 8.17
N GLU A 163 -3.14 -14.32 7.94
CA GLU A 163 -1.96 -15.13 7.63
C GLU A 163 -2.21 -15.96 6.37
N ASP A 164 -1.26 -15.94 5.46
CA ASP A 164 -1.18 -16.82 4.30
C ASP A 164 0.28 -16.93 3.83
N ASN A 165 0.67 -18.08 3.29
CA ASN A 165 2.05 -18.36 2.88
C ASN A 165 2.16 -18.90 1.44
N GLN A 166 1.10 -18.84 0.65
CA GLN A 166 1.12 -19.34 -0.73
C GLN A 166 2.00 -18.48 -1.64
N LEU A 167 2.10 -17.16 -1.36
CA LEU A 167 3.01 -16.25 -2.06
C LEU A 167 4.01 -15.68 -1.07
N ALA A 168 5.30 -15.75 -1.40
CA ALA A 168 6.38 -15.31 -0.51
C ALA A 168 6.93 -13.93 -0.88
N THR A 169 6.96 -13.60 -2.17
CA THR A 169 7.60 -12.39 -2.71
C THR A 169 6.75 -11.77 -3.82
N GLY A 170 7.07 -10.54 -4.21
CA GLY A 170 6.48 -9.87 -5.37
C GLY A 170 6.33 -8.37 -5.21
N MET A 171 5.86 -7.75 -6.27
CA MET A 171 5.59 -6.31 -6.35
C MET A 171 4.43 -5.90 -5.45
N VAL A 172 4.33 -4.61 -5.17
CA VAL A 172 3.22 -4.00 -4.43
C VAL A 172 2.55 -2.91 -5.25
N GLY A 173 1.32 -2.57 -4.92
CA GLY A 173 0.61 -1.51 -5.64
C GLY A 173 -0.86 -1.42 -5.26
N VAL A 174 -1.68 -1.05 -6.22
CA VAL A 174 -3.09 -0.74 -6.03
C VAL A 174 -3.97 -1.51 -7.00
N ARG A 175 -5.19 -1.77 -6.57
CA ARG A 175 -6.22 -2.43 -7.38
C ARG A 175 -7.57 -1.78 -7.16
N VAL A 176 -8.35 -1.71 -8.22
CA VAL A 176 -9.78 -1.47 -8.16
C VAL A 176 -10.54 -2.61 -8.84
N TRP A 177 -11.73 -2.90 -8.35
CA TRP A 177 -12.66 -3.78 -9.02
C TRP A 177 -13.96 -3.02 -9.24
N ASN A 178 -14.28 -2.81 -10.53
CA ASN A 178 -15.46 -2.07 -10.98
C ASN A 178 -15.53 -0.60 -10.50
N ALA A 179 -14.39 -0.04 -10.12
CA ALA A 179 -14.27 1.27 -9.49
C ALA A 179 -13.22 2.14 -10.19
N LYS A 180 -13.14 3.39 -9.71
CA LYS A 180 -12.05 4.33 -9.98
C LYS A 180 -11.50 4.85 -8.66
N MET A 181 -10.18 4.94 -8.55
CA MET A 181 -9.50 5.37 -7.33
C MET A 181 -8.45 6.42 -7.65
N ALA A 182 -8.35 7.41 -6.78
CA ALA A 182 -7.18 8.30 -6.69
C ALA A 182 -6.28 7.84 -5.54
N VAL A 183 -4.99 7.85 -5.79
CA VAL A 183 -3.94 7.51 -4.81
C VAL A 183 -2.97 8.66 -4.69
N ASP A 184 -2.53 8.93 -3.47
CA ASP A 184 -1.58 9.97 -3.13
C ASP A 184 -0.64 9.51 -2.01
N ASP A 185 0.53 10.16 -1.88
CA ASP A 185 1.53 9.85 -0.84
C ASP A 185 1.83 8.34 -0.71
N PHE A 186 2.09 7.66 -1.82
CA PHE A 186 2.35 6.23 -1.82
C PHE A 186 3.79 5.95 -1.39
N ASP A 187 3.96 5.34 -0.22
CA ASP A 187 5.25 5.08 0.41
C ASP A 187 5.43 3.59 0.71
N ILE A 188 6.63 3.08 0.39
CA ILE A 188 6.99 1.68 0.59
C ILE A 188 8.32 1.61 1.30
N ASN A 189 8.33 1.01 2.49
CA ASN A 189 9.51 0.84 3.32
C ASN A 189 9.73 -0.64 3.65
N GLY A 190 10.96 -1.11 3.49
CA GLY A 190 11.30 -2.50 3.82
C GLY A 190 12.72 -2.89 3.43
N PRO A 191 13.17 -4.08 3.85
CA PRO A 191 14.49 -4.59 3.49
C PRO A 191 14.68 -4.67 1.97
N GLY A 192 15.79 -4.12 1.48
CA GLY A 192 16.14 -4.14 0.05
C GLY A 192 15.37 -3.14 -0.83
N ILE A 193 14.42 -2.40 -0.28
CA ILE A 193 13.72 -1.34 -0.99
C ILE A 193 14.58 -0.08 -0.98
N LYS A 194 15.01 0.34 -2.17
CA LYS A 194 15.87 1.51 -2.31
C LYS A 194 15.01 2.75 -2.47
N PRO A 195 15.45 3.89 -1.92
CA PRO A 195 14.78 5.17 -2.16
C PRO A 195 14.68 5.45 -3.65
N SER A 196 13.58 6.09 -4.08
CA SER A 196 13.58 6.77 -5.37
C SER A 196 14.79 7.68 -5.45
N ALA A 197 15.41 7.81 -6.62
CA ALA A 197 16.39 8.86 -6.86
C ALA A 197 15.67 10.21 -6.81
N VAL A 198 15.30 10.65 -5.62
CA VAL A 198 14.77 11.99 -5.39
C VAL A 198 15.92 12.96 -5.64
N ASP A 199 15.70 13.89 -6.55
CA ASP A 199 16.63 14.95 -6.82
C ASP A 199 17.00 15.63 -5.49
N SER A 200 18.25 15.43 -5.03
CA SER A 200 18.75 15.89 -3.74
C SER A 200 18.66 17.42 -3.59
N LYS A 201 18.38 18.13 -4.65
CA LYS A 201 18.23 19.59 -4.67
C LYS A 201 16.96 20.07 -3.96
N ASP A 202 15.87 19.32 -4.03
CA ASP A 202 14.58 19.75 -3.46
C ASP A 202 14.52 19.55 -1.92
N LYS A 203 15.19 18.52 -1.40
CA LYS A 203 15.24 18.28 0.08
C LYS A 203 16.15 19.22 0.84
N LEU A 204 17.23 19.73 0.23
CA LEU A 204 18.12 20.69 0.87
C LEU A 204 17.47 22.07 1.06
N ALA A 205 16.59 22.49 0.16
CA ALA A 205 15.92 23.79 0.25
C ALA A 205 14.95 23.87 1.44
N VAL A 206 14.26 22.79 1.78
CA VAL A 206 13.30 22.75 2.90
C VAL A 206 14.04 22.68 4.25
N ALA A 207 15.15 21.94 4.33
CA ALA A 207 15.94 21.83 5.56
C ALA A 207 16.62 23.14 5.97
N TRP A 208 17.05 23.97 5.00
CA TRP A 208 17.71 25.26 5.27
C TRP A 208 16.71 26.40 5.54
N GLY A 209 15.46 26.29 5.09
CA GLY A 209 14.41 27.27 5.37
C GLY A 209 14.00 27.34 6.83
N ASN A 210 14.18 26.26 7.60
CA ASN A 210 13.78 26.16 9.00
C ASN A 210 14.89 26.52 10.01
N ILE A 211 16.08 26.92 9.56
CA ILE A 211 17.25 27.26 10.45
C ILE A 211 17.50 28.75 10.53
N LYS A 212 16.70 29.58 9.88
CA LYS A 212 16.81 31.07 10.04
C LYS A 212 15.72 31.55 10.99
N MET A 213 16.03 31.51 12.25
CA MET A 213 15.60 32.45 13.27
C MET A 213 16.81 32.92 14.07
#